data_66a856d37d37cb2d50af0c10dc4bd06d
#
_entry.id   66a856d37d37cb2d50af0c10dc4bd06d
#
_cell.length_a   1.000
_cell.length_b   1.000
_cell.length_c   1.000
_cell.angle_alpha   90.00
_cell.angle_beta   90.00
_cell.angle_gamma   90.00
#
_symmetry.space_group_name_H-M   'P 1'
#
loop_
_entity.id
_entity.type
_entity.pdbx_description
1 polymer ?
#
loop_
_entity_poly.entity_id
_entity_poly.type
_entity_poly.pdbx_seq_one_letter_code
_entity_poly.pdbx_strand_id
1 'polypeptide(L)'
;MDKPLILVVDDEDAIRSALNTFLSRVGFRVELAPHAEKALAVIDTSEPDLILLDVVLNEGNSDSMSGIDLLRVIRERDRFIPVIMLTSYPDWQVESLGHGAIAFMTKPWDNNALAVQIRATLGAVSQIRAEAQPAADDTLHIPPAIHIDLGSLRVIHDGREIDLTPIEFALLAFFARNPNRYWTREELLDRVWGYDWDGYPRTVDRHIAALRRKLKLQRNELIETVHGVGYRLVIA
;
A
#
# COMPACT_ATOMS: atom_id res chain seq x y z
N MET A 1 -12.66 10.51 18.03
CA MET A 1 -11.93 9.54 17.19
C MET A 1 -10.58 9.28 17.82
N ASP A 2 -10.21 8.03 17.99
CA ASP A 2 -8.87 7.71 18.49
C ASP A 2 -7.83 8.11 17.47
N LYS A 3 -6.66 8.53 17.98
CA LYS A 3 -5.54 8.92 17.11
C LYS A 3 -5.01 7.67 16.38
N PRO A 4 -4.74 7.74 15.06
CA PRO A 4 -4.16 6.62 14.34
C PRO A 4 -2.84 6.15 14.96
N LEU A 5 -2.65 4.84 15.00
CA LEU A 5 -1.45 4.18 15.53
C LEU A 5 -0.47 3.90 14.40
N ILE A 6 0.73 4.46 14.50
CA ILE A 6 1.83 4.24 13.57
C ILE A 6 2.86 3.34 14.24
N LEU A 7 3.15 2.19 13.64
CA LEU A 7 4.28 1.37 14.04
C LEU A 7 5.53 1.80 13.26
N VAL A 8 6.58 2.16 13.98
CA VAL A 8 7.89 2.50 13.41
C VAL A 8 8.85 1.33 13.62
N VAL A 9 9.35 0.79 12.53
CA VAL A 9 10.31 -0.34 12.52
C VAL A 9 11.60 0.10 11.86
N ASP A 10 12.64 0.25 12.64
CA ASP A 10 13.97 0.71 12.21
C ASP A 10 14.97 0.23 13.27
N ASP A 11 16.15 -0.24 12.92
CA ASP A 11 17.14 -0.71 13.90
C ASP A 11 17.93 0.41 14.55
N GLU A 12 17.95 1.61 13.92
CA GLU A 12 18.61 2.79 14.47
C GLU A 12 17.75 3.49 15.55
N ASP A 13 18.23 3.48 16.81
CA ASP A 13 17.51 4.11 17.93
C ASP A 13 17.29 5.62 17.77
N ALA A 14 18.26 6.30 17.16
CA ALA A 14 18.16 7.73 16.86
C ALA A 14 17.00 8.03 15.90
N ILE A 15 16.81 7.22 14.87
CA ILE A 15 15.73 7.36 13.89
C ILE A 15 14.39 7.07 14.56
N ARG A 16 14.26 5.96 15.30
CA ARG A 16 13.03 5.64 16.03
C ARG A 16 12.63 6.75 16.99
N SER A 17 13.58 7.28 17.76
CA SER A 17 13.33 8.37 18.74
C SER A 17 12.92 9.69 18.06
N ALA A 18 13.56 10.05 16.95
CA ALA A 18 13.22 11.23 16.17
C ALA A 18 11.80 11.11 15.57
N LEU A 19 11.48 9.95 14.95
CA LEU A 19 10.14 9.68 14.39
C LEU A 19 9.08 9.67 15.48
N ASN A 20 9.32 9.04 16.63
CA ASN A 20 8.38 9.06 17.75
C ASN A 20 8.06 10.47 18.20
N THR A 21 9.09 11.30 18.39
CA THR A 21 8.92 12.69 18.81
C THR A 21 8.13 13.49 17.78
N PHE A 22 8.49 13.37 16.52
CA PHE A 22 7.83 14.10 15.43
C PHE A 22 6.37 13.64 15.25
N LEU A 23 6.11 12.35 15.08
CA LEU A 23 4.78 11.80 14.81
C LEU A 23 3.82 12.04 15.99
N SER A 24 4.28 11.91 17.23
CA SER A 24 3.47 12.23 18.41
C SER A 24 3.06 13.70 18.44
N ARG A 25 3.96 14.61 18.06
CA ARG A 25 3.69 16.05 17.98
C ARG A 25 2.66 16.40 16.92
N VAL A 26 2.67 15.71 15.78
CA VAL A 26 1.71 15.95 14.68
C VAL A 26 0.40 15.16 14.82
N GLY A 27 0.22 14.46 15.96
CA GLY A 27 -1.07 13.93 16.39
C GLY A 27 -1.28 12.44 16.23
N PHE A 28 -0.24 11.65 15.94
CA PHE A 28 -0.33 10.19 15.88
C PHE A 28 -0.01 9.53 17.23
N ARG A 29 -0.51 8.33 17.45
CA ARG A 29 0.04 7.39 18.43
C ARG A 29 1.19 6.65 17.78
N VAL A 30 2.22 6.30 18.54
CA VAL A 30 3.41 5.66 17.97
C VAL A 30 3.83 4.48 18.83
N GLU A 31 4.08 3.34 18.19
CA GLU A 31 4.79 2.21 18.76
C GLU A 31 6.10 1.97 18.00
N LEU A 32 7.10 1.46 18.71
CA LEU A 32 8.46 1.32 18.20
C LEU A 32 8.90 -0.14 18.22
N ALA A 33 9.53 -0.58 17.14
CA ALA A 33 10.13 -1.90 17.05
C ALA A 33 11.54 -1.79 16.47
N PRO A 34 12.57 -2.28 17.19
CA PRO A 34 13.95 -2.24 16.71
C PRO A 34 14.29 -3.39 15.75
N HIS A 35 13.44 -4.38 15.60
CA HIS A 35 13.65 -5.55 14.74
C HIS A 35 12.32 -6.23 14.39
N ALA A 36 12.35 -7.15 13.45
CA ALA A 36 11.17 -7.77 12.86
C ALA A 36 10.29 -8.52 13.87
N GLU A 37 10.88 -9.28 14.81
CA GLU A 37 10.13 -10.07 15.81
C GLU A 37 9.30 -9.15 16.73
N LYS A 38 9.90 -8.01 17.15
CA LYS A 38 9.16 -7.02 17.95
C LYS A 38 8.04 -6.38 17.14
N ALA A 39 8.28 -6.10 15.85
CA ALA A 39 7.26 -5.55 14.97
C ALA A 39 6.07 -6.51 14.82
N LEU A 40 6.32 -7.81 14.60
CA LEU A 40 5.27 -8.82 14.51
C LEU A 40 4.48 -8.93 15.82
N ALA A 41 5.13 -8.87 16.97
CA ALA A 41 4.45 -8.88 18.27
C ALA A 41 3.53 -7.66 18.47
N VAL A 42 3.95 -6.48 18.00
CA VAL A 42 3.12 -5.27 18.03
C VAL A 42 1.93 -5.39 17.08
N ILE A 43 2.13 -5.90 15.87
CA ILE A 43 1.07 -6.12 14.89
C ILE A 43 -0.01 -7.05 15.46
N ASP A 44 0.40 -8.13 16.13
CA ASP A 44 -0.52 -9.12 16.71
C ASP A 44 -1.29 -8.59 17.94
N THR A 45 -0.82 -7.54 18.61
CA THR A 45 -1.42 -7.04 19.88
C THR A 45 -2.08 -5.68 19.77
N SER A 46 -1.59 -4.81 18.89
CA SER A 46 -1.97 -3.39 18.86
C SER A 46 -2.67 -2.96 17.58
N GLU A 47 -2.68 -3.79 16.54
CA GLU A 47 -3.32 -3.54 15.24
C GLU A 47 -3.01 -2.14 14.69
N PRO A 48 -1.77 -1.85 14.26
CA PRO A 48 -1.38 -0.52 13.80
C PRO A 48 -2.14 -0.14 12.52
N ASP A 49 -2.52 1.14 12.40
CA ASP A 49 -3.19 1.69 11.23
C ASP A 49 -2.24 1.88 10.03
N LEU A 50 -0.93 2.01 10.30
CA LEU A 50 0.12 2.13 9.29
C LEU A 50 1.48 1.73 9.88
N ILE A 51 2.33 1.16 9.03
CA ILE A 51 3.71 0.79 9.39
C ILE A 51 4.69 1.63 8.58
N LEU A 52 5.63 2.29 9.27
CA LEU A 52 6.86 2.82 8.69
C LEU A 52 7.94 1.77 8.89
N LEU A 53 8.51 1.26 7.82
CA LEU A 53 9.41 0.11 7.85
C LEU A 53 10.72 0.42 7.13
N ASP A 54 11.83 0.33 7.84
CA ASP A 54 13.14 0.37 7.18
C ASP A 54 13.34 -0.88 6.31
N VAL A 55 13.95 -0.69 5.16
CA VAL A 55 14.33 -1.78 4.25
C VAL A 55 15.42 -2.65 4.86
N VAL A 56 16.40 -2.03 5.51
CA VAL A 56 17.52 -2.72 6.15
C VAL A 56 17.27 -2.74 7.66
N LEU A 57 17.07 -3.91 8.22
CA LEU A 57 17.00 -4.14 9.65
C LEU A 57 18.22 -5.00 10.06
N ASN A 58 18.96 -4.55 11.07
CA ASN A 58 20.17 -5.22 11.59
C ASN A 58 21.34 -5.27 10.61
N GLU A 59 21.91 -4.12 10.30
CA GLU A 59 23.20 -4.07 9.58
C GLU A 59 24.26 -4.92 10.30
N GLY A 60 24.63 -6.03 9.67
CA GLY A 60 25.72 -6.90 10.13
C GLY A 60 25.34 -8.28 10.68
N ASN A 61 24.06 -8.63 10.82
CA ASN A 61 23.64 -9.98 11.19
C ASN A 61 22.88 -10.65 10.03
N SER A 62 23.54 -11.55 9.31
CA SER A 62 23.00 -12.27 8.15
C SER A 62 21.80 -13.17 8.47
N ASP A 63 21.58 -13.52 9.73
CA ASP A 63 20.52 -14.43 10.17
C ASP A 63 19.24 -13.69 10.58
N SER A 64 19.21 -12.36 10.53
CA SER A 64 18.06 -11.56 10.89
C SER A 64 17.19 -11.25 9.67
N MET A 65 15.88 -11.16 9.90
CA MET A 65 14.89 -10.85 8.88
C MET A 65 15.07 -9.41 8.38
N SER A 66 15.21 -9.22 7.07
CA SER A 66 15.24 -7.88 6.46
C SER A 66 13.85 -7.21 6.51
N GLY A 67 13.79 -5.88 6.29
CA GLY A 67 12.50 -5.20 6.19
C GLY A 67 11.64 -5.70 5.03
N ILE A 68 12.26 -6.16 3.94
CA ILE A 68 11.51 -6.76 2.82
C ILE A 68 10.91 -8.11 3.21
N ASP A 69 11.65 -8.95 3.95
CA ASP A 69 11.13 -10.23 4.42
C ASP A 69 10.00 -10.01 5.44
N LEU A 70 10.15 -9.02 6.33
CA LEU A 70 9.09 -8.62 7.24
C LEU A 70 7.84 -8.14 6.47
N LEU A 71 8.00 -7.34 5.41
CA LEU A 71 6.90 -6.91 4.56
C LEU A 71 6.16 -8.11 3.95
N ARG A 72 6.87 -9.13 3.48
CA ARG A 72 6.25 -10.37 2.97
C ARG A 72 5.42 -11.06 4.05
N VAL A 73 5.97 -11.23 5.25
CA VAL A 73 5.26 -11.84 6.38
C VAL A 73 4.02 -11.03 6.77
N ILE A 74 4.11 -9.70 6.80
CA ILE A 74 2.96 -8.82 7.06
C ILE A 74 1.87 -9.05 6.00
N ARG A 75 2.22 -9.18 4.72
CA ARG A 75 1.25 -9.41 3.65
C ARG A 75 0.57 -10.78 3.72
N GLU A 76 1.27 -11.79 4.23
CA GLU A 76 0.68 -13.12 4.49
C GLU A 76 -0.31 -13.11 5.66
N ARG A 77 -0.11 -12.24 6.66
CA ARG A 77 -0.97 -12.14 7.86
C ARG A 77 -2.14 -11.17 7.67
N ASP A 78 -1.86 -9.96 7.22
CA ASP A 78 -2.84 -8.89 6.98
C ASP A 78 -2.46 -8.08 5.73
N ARG A 79 -3.30 -8.19 4.71
CA ARG A 79 -3.12 -7.48 3.43
C ARG A 79 -3.44 -5.99 3.54
N PHE A 80 -4.25 -5.58 4.52
CA PHE A 80 -4.83 -4.25 4.60
C PHE A 80 -4.13 -3.28 5.55
N ILE A 81 -3.03 -3.68 6.21
CA ILE A 81 -2.17 -2.73 6.91
C ILE A 81 -1.27 -2.02 5.87
N PRO A 82 -1.41 -0.69 5.68
CA PRO A 82 -0.54 0.03 4.76
C PRO A 82 0.89 0.10 5.30
N VAL A 83 1.88 -0.16 4.44
CA VAL A 83 3.29 -0.11 4.76
C VAL A 83 3.97 0.93 3.87
N ILE A 84 4.62 1.91 4.48
CA ILE A 84 5.52 2.86 3.83
C ILE A 84 6.94 2.42 4.15
N MET A 85 7.73 2.12 3.12
CA MET A 85 9.13 1.74 3.29
C MET A 85 10.01 2.98 3.42
N LEU A 86 10.93 2.95 4.37
CA LEU A 86 12.00 3.92 4.53
C LEU A 86 13.30 3.31 4.00
N THR A 87 14.09 4.03 3.20
CA THR A 87 15.31 3.45 2.62
C THR A 87 16.37 4.49 2.33
N SER A 88 17.63 4.13 2.60
CA SER A 88 18.80 4.87 2.12
C SER A 88 19.18 4.51 0.66
N TYR A 89 18.57 3.47 0.10
CA TYR A 89 18.95 2.88 -1.19
C TYR A 89 17.80 3.02 -2.20
N PRO A 90 17.89 3.94 -3.18
CA PRO A 90 16.84 4.15 -4.18
C PRO A 90 16.48 2.91 -5.01
N ASP A 91 17.43 2.01 -5.24
CA ASP A 91 17.23 0.81 -6.07
C ASP A 91 16.25 -0.20 -5.43
N TRP A 92 16.14 -0.21 -4.11
CA TRP A 92 15.21 -1.09 -3.36
C TRP A 92 13.74 -0.67 -3.45
N GLN A 93 13.48 0.53 -4.00
CA GLN A 93 12.11 1.02 -4.20
C GLN A 93 11.30 0.10 -5.11
N VAL A 94 11.93 -0.43 -6.17
CA VAL A 94 11.27 -1.31 -7.14
C VAL A 94 10.85 -2.63 -6.47
N GLU A 95 11.73 -3.18 -5.65
CA GLU A 95 11.51 -4.44 -4.96
C GLU A 95 10.41 -4.30 -3.89
N SER A 96 10.50 -3.27 -3.05
CA SER A 96 9.54 -3.00 -1.97
C SER A 96 8.10 -2.86 -2.46
N LEU A 97 7.87 -2.09 -3.54
CA LEU A 97 6.55 -1.95 -4.13
C LEU A 97 6.08 -3.25 -4.79
N GLY A 98 7.00 -4.05 -5.34
CA GLY A 98 6.71 -5.37 -5.88
C GLY A 98 6.22 -6.36 -4.82
N HIS A 99 6.60 -6.17 -3.55
CA HIS A 99 6.16 -6.96 -2.40
C HIS A 99 4.97 -6.35 -1.63
N GLY A 100 4.37 -5.27 -2.15
CA GLY A 100 3.12 -4.75 -1.62
C GLY A 100 3.28 -3.57 -0.64
N ALA A 101 4.43 -2.90 -0.59
CA ALA A 101 4.51 -1.58 0.01
C ALA A 101 3.60 -0.60 -0.73
N ILE A 102 2.93 0.28 0.02
CA ILE A 102 2.05 1.28 -0.59
C ILE A 102 2.84 2.48 -1.13
N ALA A 103 3.91 2.79 -0.45
CA ALA A 103 4.83 3.87 -0.77
C ALA A 103 6.24 3.58 -0.25
N PHE A 104 7.17 4.44 -0.63
CA PHE A 104 8.51 4.48 -0.04
C PHE A 104 8.96 5.94 0.11
N MET A 105 9.88 6.17 1.05
CA MET A 105 10.58 7.44 1.20
C MET A 105 12.08 7.18 1.34
N THR A 106 12.88 8.03 0.69
CA THR A 106 14.34 7.94 0.82
C THR A 106 14.85 8.70 2.03
N LYS A 107 15.79 8.10 2.74
CA LYS A 107 16.55 8.78 3.80
C LYS A 107 17.62 9.70 3.17
N PRO A 108 17.82 10.95 3.63
CA PRO A 108 16.97 11.65 4.61
C PRO A 108 15.68 12.19 3.96
N TRP A 109 14.58 12.16 4.69
CA TRP A 109 13.29 12.70 4.25
C TRP A 109 12.98 14.05 4.86
N ASP A 110 12.07 14.79 4.26
CA ASP A 110 11.41 15.92 4.88
C ASP A 110 10.28 15.45 5.81
N ASN A 111 10.26 15.93 7.04
CA ASN A 111 9.27 15.52 8.03
C ASN A 111 7.83 15.91 7.64
N ASN A 112 7.64 17.07 6.98
CA ASN A 112 6.31 17.49 6.54
C ASN A 112 5.83 16.62 5.40
N ALA A 113 6.70 16.29 4.44
CA ALA A 113 6.41 15.35 3.36
C ALA A 113 6.03 13.97 3.92
N LEU A 114 6.74 13.46 4.94
CA LEU A 114 6.40 12.21 5.60
C LEU A 114 5.00 12.27 6.24
N ALA A 115 4.68 13.36 6.96
CA ALA A 115 3.37 13.51 7.59
C ALA A 115 2.23 13.60 6.57
N VAL A 116 2.44 14.31 5.46
CA VAL A 116 1.49 14.37 4.33
C VAL A 116 1.28 12.99 3.74
N GLN A 117 2.38 12.26 3.47
CA GLN A 117 2.34 10.90 2.93
C GLN A 117 1.56 9.92 3.84
N ILE A 118 1.80 9.97 5.16
CA ILE A 118 1.08 9.15 6.14
C ILE A 118 -0.42 9.47 6.10
N ARG A 119 -0.80 10.78 6.17
CA ARG A 119 -2.22 11.17 6.16
C ARG A 119 -2.92 10.78 4.86
N ALA A 120 -2.29 10.99 3.72
CA ALA A 120 -2.82 10.59 2.43
C ALA A 120 -3.06 9.07 2.36
N THR A 121 -2.07 8.29 2.84
CA THR A 121 -2.17 6.82 2.90
C THR A 121 -3.31 6.36 3.82
N LEU A 122 -3.41 6.91 5.03
CA LEU A 122 -4.48 6.59 5.98
C LEU A 122 -5.85 7.00 5.43
N GLY A 123 -5.94 8.16 4.78
CA GLY A 123 -7.16 8.64 4.12
C GLY A 123 -7.63 7.70 3.02
N ALA A 124 -6.72 7.28 2.13
CA ALA A 124 -7.02 6.35 1.05
C ALA A 124 -7.53 5.00 1.59
N VAL A 125 -6.84 4.43 2.58
CA VAL A 125 -7.26 3.16 3.20
C VAL A 125 -8.59 3.31 3.95
N SER A 126 -8.81 4.42 4.66
CA SER A 126 -10.08 4.71 5.33
C SER A 126 -11.23 4.83 4.34
N GLN A 127 -11.01 5.47 3.19
CA GLN A 127 -12.00 5.57 2.13
C GLN A 127 -12.35 4.20 1.55
N ILE A 128 -11.35 3.35 1.27
CA ILE A 128 -11.56 1.98 0.81
C ILE A 128 -12.41 1.19 1.82
N ARG A 129 -12.07 1.29 3.13
CA ARG A 129 -12.82 0.62 4.20
C ARG A 129 -14.22 1.20 4.40
N ALA A 130 -14.42 2.51 4.22
CA ALA A 130 -15.73 3.15 4.33
C ALA A 130 -16.64 2.78 3.17
N GLU A 131 -16.09 2.65 1.96
CA GLU A 131 -16.80 2.17 0.78
C GLU A 131 -17.12 0.67 0.87
N ALA A 132 -16.44 -0.07 1.75
CA ALA A 132 -16.66 -1.47 2.07
C ALA A 132 -17.75 -1.70 3.13
N GLN A 133 -18.48 -0.67 3.61
CA GLN A 133 -19.63 -0.88 4.49
C GLN A 133 -20.80 -1.49 3.69
N PRO A 134 -21.44 -2.55 4.18
CA PRO A 134 -22.39 -3.36 3.41
C PRO A 134 -23.65 -2.56 3.02
N ALA A 135 -23.68 -2.07 1.79
CA ALA A 135 -24.93 -1.86 1.09
C ALA A 135 -25.31 -3.18 0.40
N ALA A 136 -26.57 -3.49 0.26
CA ALA A 136 -27.06 -4.82 -0.12
C ALA A 136 -26.65 -5.36 -1.50
N ASP A 137 -25.72 -4.70 -2.23
CA ASP A 137 -25.30 -5.09 -3.59
C ASP A 137 -23.87 -4.61 -3.92
N ASP A 138 -22.92 -4.80 -3.00
CA ASP A 138 -21.55 -4.27 -3.09
C ASP A 138 -20.58 -5.20 -3.85
N THR A 139 -21.07 -5.92 -4.86
CA THR A 139 -20.24 -6.76 -5.71
C THR A 139 -20.04 -6.12 -7.08
N LEU A 140 -18.78 -5.88 -7.47
CA LEU A 140 -18.45 -5.46 -8.83
C LEU A 140 -18.00 -6.68 -9.64
N HIS A 141 -18.42 -6.70 -10.90
CA HIS A 141 -18.04 -7.75 -11.82
C HIS A 141 -17.23 -7.19 -12.99
N ILE A 142 -16.08 -7.80 -13.26
CA ILE A 142 -15.32 -7.56 -14.48
C ILE A 142 -15.37 -8.85 -15.29
N PRO A 143 -16.10 -8.87 -16.40
CA PRO A 143 -16.19 -10.05 -17.25
C PRO A 143 -14.80 -10.49 -17.78
N PRO A 144 -14.56 -11.80 -18.02
CA PRO A 144 -15.55 -12.85 -17.79
C PRO A 144 -15.55 -13.43 -16.37
N ALA A 145 -14.52 -13.18 -15.54
CA ALA A 145 -14.28 -14.04 -14.38
C ALA A 145 -13.82 -13.35 -13.09
N ILE A 146 -13.78 -12.01 -13.04
CA ILE A 146 -13.34 -11.28 -11.83
C ILE A 146 -14.56 -10.77 -11.07
N HIS A 147 -14.62 -11.17 -9.80
CA HIS A 147 -15.62 -10.74 -8.84
C HIS A 147 -14.92 -9.96 -7.73
N ILE A 148 -15.40 -8.76 -7.43
CA ILE A 148 -14.86 -7.88 -6.40
C ILE A 148 -15.96 -7.70 -5.35
N ASP A 149 -15.75 -8.23 -4.18
CA ASP A 149 -16.61 -8.00 -3.01
C ASP A 149 -16.04 -6.81 -2.24
N LEU A 150 -16.75 -5.69 -2.32
CA LEU A 150 -16.33 -4.44 -1.67
C LEU A 150 -16.52 -4.53 -0.15
N GLY A 151 -17.54 -5.24 0.31
CA GLY A 151 -17.85 -5.39 1.74
C GLY A 151 -16.81 -6.21 2.49
N SER A 152 -16.35 -7.31 1.90
CA SER A 152 -15.30 -8.17 2.48
C SER A 152 -13.89 -7.84 2.00
N LEU A 153 -13.73 -6.87 1.10
CA LEU A 153 -12.47 -6.47 0.47
C LEU A 153 -11.76 -7.64 -0.24
N ARG A 154 -12.53 -8.54 -0.85
CA ARG A 154 -12.04 -9.76 -1.50
C ARG A 154 -12.17 -9.66 -3.02
N VAL A 155 -11.21 -10.26 -3.71
CA VAL A 155 -11.24 -10.41 -5.17
C VAL A 155 -11.12 -11.88 -5.51
N ILE A 156 -12.02 -12.35 -6.36
CA ILE A 156 -12.01 -13.73 -6.90
C ILE A 156 -11.79 -13.63 -8.40
N HIS A 157 -10.84 -14.35 -8.92
CA HIS A 157 -10.57 -14.50 -10.35
C HIS A 157 -10.49 -15.99 -10.70
N ASP A 158 -11.29 -16.44 -11.66
CA ASP A 158 -11.42 -17.85 -12.04
C ASP A 158 -11.66 -18.80 -10.84
N GLY A 159 -12.52 -18.37 -9.89
CA GLY A 159 -12.86 -19.14 -8.70
C GLY A 159 -11.75 -19.19 -7.63
N ARG A 160 -10.66 -18.45 -7.80
CA ARG A 160 -9.56 -18.34 -6.83
C ARG A 160 -9.51 -16.97 -6.22
N GLU A 161 -9.34 -16.92 -4.93
CA GLU A 161 -9.10 -15.65 -4.24
C GLU A 161 -7.72 -15.08 -4.60
N ILE A 162 -7.72 -13.80 -4.96
CA ILE A 162 -6.52 -13.05 -5.33
C ILE A 162 -6.13 -12.12 -4.19
N ASP A 163 -4.91 -12.26 -3.75
CA ASP A 163 -4.35 -11.50 -2.64
C ASP A 163 -3.86 -10.12 -3.10
N LEU A 164 -4.70 -9.10 -2.91
CA LEU A 164 -4.41 -7.72 -3.29
C LEU A 164 -4.06 -6.87 -2.05
N THR A 165 -3.10 -5.97 -2.21
CA THR A 165 -2.87 -4.90 -1.23
C THR A 165 -4.00 -3.86 -1.29
N PRO A 166 -4.16 -2.99 -0.26
CA PRO A 166 -5.21 -1.96 -0.27
C PRO A 166 -5.24 -1.13 -1.55
N ILE A 167 -4.10 -0.69 -2.04
CA ILE A 167 -4.00 0.13 -3.26
C ILE A 167 -4.30 -0.67 -4.53
N GLU A 168 -3.84 -1.91 -4.62
CA GLU A 168 -4.18 -2.78 -5.75
C GLU A 168 -5.69 -3.06 -5.80
N PHE A 169 -6.29 -3.30 -4.64
CA PHE A 169 -7.74 -3.45 -4.51
C PHE A 169 -8.47 -2.16 -4.93
N ALA A 170 -8.05 -0.99 -4.41
CA ALA A 170 -8.63 0.30 -4.76
C ALA A 170 -8.52 0.61 -6.25
N LEU A 171 -7.36 0.35 -6.86
CA LEU A 171 -7.16 0.51 -8.31
C LEU A 171 -8.12 -0.38 -9.09
N LEU A 172 -8.23 -1.66 -8.73
CA LEU A 172 -9.11 -2.59 -9.44
C LEU A 172 -10.58 -2.19 -9.28
N ALA A 173 -11.01 -1.84 -8.08
CA ALA A 173 -12.37 -1.38 -7.80
C ALA A 173 -12.69 -0.06 -8.52
N PHE A 174 -11.74 0.89 -8.53
CA PHE A 174 -11.87 2.14 -9.26
C PHE A 174 -12.04 1.91 -10.77
N PHE A 175 -11.24 1.06 -11.37
CA PHE A 175 -11.36 0.70 -12.77
C PHE A 175 -12.67 -0.01 -13.07
N ALA A 176 -13.11 -0.93 -12.21
CA ALA A 176 -14.37 -1.66 -12.36
C ALA A 176 -15.60 -0.74 -12.35
N ARG A 177 -15.55 0.33 -11.55
CA ARG A 177 -16.60 1.37 -11.51
C ARG A 177 -16.54 2.32 -12.72
N ASN A 178 -15.41 2.39 -13.41
CA ASN A 178 -15.16 3.34 -14.50
C ASN A 178 -14.58 2.62 -15.74
N PRO A 179 -15.27 1.61 -16.28
CA PRO A 179 -14.76 0.84 -17.41
C PRO A 179 -14.68 1.67 -18.67
N ASN A 180 -13.81 1.28 -19.58
CA ASN A 180 -13.62 1.84 -20.91
C ASN A 180 -13.21 3.33 -20.94
N ARG A 181 -12.93 3.96 -19.79
CA ARG A 181 -12.42 5.32 -19.67
C ARG A 181 -10.90 5.33 -19.48
N TYR A 182 -10.25 6.24 -20.17
CA TYR A 182 -8.82 6.51 -19.98
C TYR A 182 -8.60 7.39 -18.74
N TRP A 183 -7.55 7.04 -17.99
CA TRP A 183 -7.14 7.78 -16.82
C TRP A 183 -5.65 8.05 -16.88
N THR A 184 -5.26 9.31 -16.70
CA THR A 184 -3.84 9.66 -16.59
C THR A 184 -3.27 9.12 -15.28
N ARG A 185 -1.94 9.11 -15.16
CA ARG A 185 -1.28 8.69 -13.91
C ARG A 185 -1.60 9.64 -12.77
N GLU A 186 -1.64 10.92 -13.07
CA GLU A 186 -1.99 11.98 -12.13
C GLU A 186 -3.43 11.82 -11.64
N GLU A 187 -4.39 11.63 -12.54
CA GLU A 187 -5.79 11.38 -12.17
C GLU A 187 -5.94 10.12 -11.30
N LEU A 188 -5.20 9.04 -11.61
CA LEU A 188 -5.22 7.82 -10.79
C LEU A 188 -4.61 8.06 -9.42
N LEU A 189 -3.52 8.82 -9.31
CA LEU A 189 -2.97 9.21 -8.02
C LEU A 189 -3.98 9.99 -7.20
N ASP A 190 -4.56 11.04 -7.75
CA ASP A 190 -5.54 11.88 -7.06
C ASP A 190 -6.77 11.08 -6.59
N ARG A 191 -7.24 10.14 -7.41
CA ARG A 191 -8.47 9.37 -7.14
C ARG A 191 -8.27 8.18 -6.20
N VAL A 192 -7.10 7.54 -6.24
CA VAL A 192 -6.84 6.30 -5.51
C VAL A 192 -5.95 6.53 -4.28
N TRP A 193 -4.99 7.47 -4.38
CA TRP A 193 -4.11 7.83 -3.24
C TRP A 193 -4.54 9.11 -2.52
N GLY A 194 -5.38 9.95 -3.15
CA GLY A 194 -5.85 11.22 -2.60
C GLY A 194 -5.06 12.44 -3.07
N TYR A 195 -5.68 13.62 -3.00
CA TYR A 195 -5.14 14.89 -3.53
C TYR A 195 -3.84 15.36 -2.86
N ASP A 196 -3.55 14.92 -1.64
CA ASP A 196 -2.35 15.30 -0.89
C ASP A 196 -1.15 14.38 -1.17
N TRP A 197 -1.26 13.50 -2.17
CA TRP A 197 -0.19 12.59 -2.53
C TRP A 197 0.91 13.29 -3.32
N ASP A 198 2.08 13.49 -2.71
CA ASP A 198 3.27 14.10 -3.33
C ASP A 198 4.23 13.05 -3.94
N GLY A 199 3.70 11.86 -4.24
CA GLY A 199 4.47 10.76 -4.81
C GLY A 199 4.63 10.85 -6.33
N TYR A 200 5.67 10.17 -6.85
CA TYR A 200 5.94 10.14 -8.28
C TYR A 200 4.83 9.42 -9.07
N PRO A 201 4.36 9.96 -10.22
CA PRO A 201 3.36 9.31 -11.08
C PRO A 201 3.71 7.88 -11.50
N ARG A 202 4.99 7.53 -11.55
CA ARG A 202 5.47 6.17 -11.83
C ARG A 202 5.13 5.14 -10.74
N THR A 203 4.68 5.58 -9.58
CA THR A 203 4.16 4.68 -8.53
C THR A 203 2.95 3.90 -9.07
N VAL A 204 2.08 4.54 -9.83
CA VAL A 204 0.93 3.90 -10.49
C VAL A 204 1.39 2.73 -11.39
N ASP A 205 2.44 2.93 -12.20
CA ASP A 205 2.95 1.92 -13.14
C ASP A 205 3.31 0.61 -12.43
N ARG A 206 3.88 0.71 -11.22
CA ARG A 206 4.31 -0.44 -10.42
C ARG A 206 3.14 -1.20 -9.83
N HIS A 207 2.14 -0.49 -9.31
CA HIS A 207 0.92 -1.13 -8.78
C HIS A 207 0.09 -1.75 -9.91
N ILE A 208 0.02 -1.14 -11.09
CA ILE A 208 -0.59 -1.75 -12.28
C ILE A 208 0.18 -3.01 -12.70
N ALA A 209 1.51 -2.98 -12.69
CA ALA A 209 2.31 -4.16 -13.01
C ALA A 209 2.10 -5.31 -11.99
N ALA A 210 2.06 -4.98 -10.69
CA ALA A 210 1.78 -5.94 -9.63
C ALA A 210 0.36 -6.52 -9.76
N LEU A 211 -0.64 -5.68 -10.02
CA LEU A 211 -2.03 -6.10 -10.22
C LEU A 211 -2.16 -7.05 -11.42
N ARG A 212 -1.58 -6.70 -12.58
CA ARG A 212 -1.56 -7.59 -13.75
C ARG A 212 -0.93 -8.95 -13.43
N ARG A 213 0.21 -8.96 -12.73
CA ARG A 213 0.90 -10.19 -12.34
C ARG A 213 0.03 -11.06 -11.42
N LYS A 214 -0.61 -10.48 -10.41
CA LYS A 214 -1.47 -11.20 -9.46
C LYS A 214 -2.72 -11.74 -10.14
N LEU A 215 -3.33 -11.00 -11.02
CA LEU A 215 -4.46 -11.40 -11.84
C LEU A 215 -4.05 -12.31 -13.03
N LYS A 216 -2.76 -12.60 -13.21
CA LYS A 216 -2.21 -13.39 -14.33
C LYS A 216 -2.60 -12.87 -15.71
N LEU A 217 -2.80 -11.56 -15.83
CA LEU A 217 -3.18 -10.93 -17.09
C LEU A 217 -1.99 -10.79 -18.02
N GLN A 218 -2.23 -11.03 -19.31
CA GLN A 218 -1.29 -10.67 -20.36
C GLN A 218 -1.24 -9.13 -20.49
N ARG A 219 -0.20 -8.62 -21.13
CA ARG A 219 -0.07 -7.18 -21.37
C ARG A 219 -1.24 -6.69 -22.23
N ASN A 220 -1.97 -5.68 -21.72
CA ASN A 220 -3.15 -5.08 -22.36
C ASN A 220 -4.39 -6.02 -22.50
N GLU A 221 -4.46 -7.11 -21.77
CA GLU A 221 -5.61 -8.02 -21.84
C GLU A 221 -6.88 -7.40 -21.22
N LEU A 222 -6.78 -6.89 -20.01
CA LEU A 222 -7.90 -6.28 -19.29
C LEU A 222 -7.59 -4.83 -18.93
N ILE A 223 -6.39 -4.59 -18.40
CA ILE A 223 -5.90 -3.24 -18.10
C ILE A 223 -4.96 -2.84 -19.25
N GLU A 224 -5.42 -1.96 -20.13
CA GLU A 224 -4.65 -1.47 -21.25
C GLU A 224 -3.71 -0.33 -20.83
N THR A 225 -2.49 -0.30 -21.36
CA THR A 225 -1.58 0.84 -21.25
C THR A 225 -1.70 1.69 -22.50
N VAL A 226 -2.10 2.95 -22.34
CA VAL A 226 -2.12 3.92 -23.42
C VAL A 226 -0.87 4.78 -23.32
N HIS A 227 0.06 4.60 -24.27
CA HIS A 227 1.34 5.30 -24.28
C HIS A 227 1.14 6.81 -24.31
N GLY A 228 1.82 7.53 -23.44
CA GLY A 228 1.73 8.98 -23.32
C GLY A 228 0.45 9.49 -22.61
N VAL A 229 -0.51 8.61 -22.29
CA VAL A 229 -1.76 8.96 -21.57
C VAL A 229 -1.80 8.33 -20.19
N GLY A 230 -1.96 7.02 -20.10
CA GLY A 230 -2.15 6.34 -18.82
C GLY A 230 -2.70 4.93 -18.98
N TYR A 231 -3.81 4.64 -18.28
CA TYR A 231 -4.39 3.30 -18.20
C TYR A 231 -5.90 3.32 -18.41
N ARG A 232 -6.43 2.17 -18.85
CA ARG A 232 -7.86 1.93 -19.03
C ARG A 232 -8.17 0.48 -18.70
N LEU A 233 -9.31 0.23 -18.02
CA LEU A 233 -9.92 -1.10 -17.98
C LEU A 233 -10.79 -1.27 -19.23
N VAL A 234 -10.57 -2.34 -19.96
CA VAL A 234 -11.36 -2.69 -21.17
C VAL A 234 -12.33 -3.79 -20.80
N ILE A 235 -13.63 -3.50 -20.95
CA ILE A 235 -14.70 -4.50 -20.85
C ILE A 235 -15.37 -4.55 -22.21
N ALA A 236 -15.50 -5.77 -22.76
CA ALA A 236 -16.19 -6.03 -24.03
C ALA A 236 -17.71 -5.86 -23.89
#